data_ede54dfb98cf23cc9af1202413dd17a4
#
_entry.id   ede54dfb98cf23cc9af1202413dd17a4
#
_cell.length_a   1.000
_cell.length_b   1.000
_cell.length_c   1.000
_cell.angle_alpha   90.00
_cell.angle_beta   90.00
_cell.angle_gamma   90.00
#
_symmetry.space_group_name_H-M   'P 1'
#
loop_
_entity.id
_entity.type
_entity.pdbx_description
1 polymer ?
#
loop_
_entity_poly.entity_id
_entity_poly.type
_entity_poly.pdbx_seq_one_letter_code
_entity_poly.pdbx_strand_id
1 'polypeptide(L)'
;MSEVLDNGQSRILVADDDPAILRLVKAIVEKEGYTVITARDGKEAYKVLQSGEPFAAAIFDVVMPYIQGTELVRYMQSEKRLMRIPVIMMTAEQNSRLSSDSFAAGAVAFLPKPFTNAQLQTMLRMFIRQS
;
A
#
# COMPACT_ATOMS: atom_id res chain seq x y z
N MET A 1 -11.86 23.95 7.43
CA MET A 1 -11.94 23.37 7.09
C MET A 1 -11.70 22.63 6.31
N SER A 2 -11.29 22.38 6.11
CA SER A 2 -10.87 21.76 5.32
C SER A 2 -11.21 20.47 5.07
N GLU A 3 -11.81 19.95 5.61
CA GLU A 3 -12.33 18.75 5.45
C GLU A 3 -12.87 18.49 4.17
N VAL A 4 -13.25 19.43 3.60
CA VAL A 4 -13.70 19.34 2.31
C VAL A 4 -12.71 18.91 1.35
N LEU A 5 -11.50 18.91 1.75
CA LEU A 5 -10.44 18.61 0.86
C LEU A 5 -10.09 17.15 0.87
N ASP A 6 -11.03 16.28 0.79
CA ASP A 6 -10.73 14.88 0.72
C ASP A 6 -10.35 14.50 -0.70
N ASN A 7 -9.10 14.72 -1.03
CA ASN A 7 -8.52 14.36 -2.31
C ASN A 7 -7.82 13.03 -2.21
N GLY A 8 -8.24 12.17 -1.30
CA GLY A 8 -7.56 10.92 -1.05
C GLY A 8 -6.41 11.03 -0.09
N GLN A 9 -6.20 12.21 0.49
CA GLN A 9 -5.10 12.40 1.45
C GLN A 9 -5.26 11.55 2.70
N SER A 10 -6.46 11.10 2.99
CA SER A 10 -6.73 10.28 4.16
C SER A 10 -7.01 8.83 3.82
N ARG A 11 -6.90 8.43 2.57
CA ARG A 11 -7.26 7.09 2.13
C ARG A 11 -6.04 6.29 1.75
N ILE A 12 -5.96 5.05 2.24
CA ILE A 12 -4.87 4.15 1.93
C ILE A 12 -5.46 2.83 1.44
N LEU A 13 -4.94 2.34 0.31
CA LEU A 13 -5.32 1.05 -0.24
C LEU A 13 -4.39 -0.01 0.33
N VAL A 14 -4.95 -1.06 0.93
CA VAL A 14 -4.16 -2.17 1.49
C VAL A 14 -4.57 -3.45 0.79
N ALA A 15 -3.60 -4.16 0.23
CA ALA A 15 -3.87 -5.43 -0.47
C ALA A 15 -2.99 -6.55 0.09
N ASP A 16 -3.62 -7.64 0.49
CA ASP A 16 -2.95 -8.84 0.99
C ASP A 16 -3.97 -9.99 0.93
N ASP A 17 -3.54 -11.18 0.55
CA ASP A 17 -4.45 -12.31 0.46
C ASP A 17 -4.65 -13.02 1.80
N ASP A 18 -3.91 -12.62 2.84
CA ASP A 18 -4.11 -13.14 4.19
C ASP A 18 -5.06 -12.23 4.95
N PRO A 19 -6.28 -12.70 5.27
CA PRO A 19 -7.25 -11.85 5.94
C PRO A 19 -6.80 -11.38 7.33
N ALA A 20 -5.96 -12.14 8.01
CA ALA A 20 -5.45 -11.71 9.32
C ALA A 20 -4.52 -10.51 9.16
N ILE A 21 -3.66 -10.53 8.14
CA ILE A 21 -2.77 -9.42 7.86
C ILE A 21 -3.58 -8.18 7.44
N LEU A 22 -4.60 -8.37 6.59
CA LEU A 22 -5.46 -7.24 6.21
C LEU A 22 -6.07 -6.56 7.43
N ARG A 23 -6.59 -7.36 8.37
CA ARG A 23 -7.20 -6.80 9.58
C ARG A 23 -6.17 -6.08 10.43
N LEU A 24 -4.99 -6.66 10.58
CA LEU A 24 -3.93 -6.06 11.37
C LEU A 24 -3.48 -4.73 10.78
N VAL A 25 -3.15 -4.72 9.51
CA VAL A 25 -2.68 -3.51 8.82
C VAL A 25 -3.76 -2.44 8.85
N LYS A 26 -5.01 -2.83 8.57
CA LYS A 26 -6.13 -1.90 8.61
C LYS A 26 -6.23 -1.22 9.97
N ALA A 27 -6.14 -1.99 11.07
CA ALA A 27 -6.24 -1.45 12.41
C ALA A 27 -5.11 -0.46 12.71
N ILE A 28 -3.89 -0.79 12.32
CA ILE A 28 -2.74 0.08 12.55
C ILE A 28 -2.89 1.39 11.76
N VAL A 29 -3.26 1.27 10.51
CA VAL A 29 -3.37 2.43 9.60
C VAL A 29 -4.51 3.34 10.04
N GLU A 30 -5.64 2.77 10.47
CA GLU A 30 -6.76 3.56 10.95
C GLU A 30 -6.42 4.32 12.21
N LYS A 31 -5.60 3.74 13.08
CA LYS A 31 -5.14 4.45 14.28
C LYS A 31 -4.28 5.66 13.95
N GLU A 32 -3.64 5.65 12.79
CA GLU A 32 -2.84 6.80 12.35
C GLU A 32 -3.71 7.87 11.66
N GLY A 33 -5.01 7.67 11.63
CA GLY A 33 -5.93 8.70 11.13
C GLY A 33 -6.36 8.51 9.68
N TYR A 34 -6.09 7.37 9.07
CA TYR A 34 -6.45 7.13 7.68
C TYR A 34 -7.68 6.26 7.54
N THR A 35 -8.37 6.43 6.42
CA THR A 35 -9.44 5.53 6.00
C THR A 35 -8.81 4.45 5.15
N VAL A 36 -9.15 3.19 5.40
CA VAL A 36 -8.54 2.07 4.68
C VAL A 36 -9.54 1.42 3.73
N ILE A 37 -9.09 1.22 2.50
CA ILE A 37 -9.80 0.42 1.51
C ILE A 37 -9.00 -0.86 1.37
N THR A 38 -9.63 -2.01 1.56
CA THR A 38 -8.92 -3.29 1.50
C THR A 38 -9.17 -4.01 0.19
N ALA A 39 -8.19 -4.79 -0.25
CA ALA A 39 -8.30 -5.68 -1.38
C ALA A 39 -7.70 -7.03 -0.98
N ARG A 40 -8.35 -8.12 -1.32
CA ARG A 40 -7.94 -9.46 -0.89
C ARG A 40 -6.95 -10.12 -1.83
N ASP A 41 -6.69 -9.51 -2.96
CA ASP A 41 -5.72 -10.02 -3.93
C ASP A 41 -5.36 -8.90 -4.92
N GLY A 42 -4.43 -9.21 -5.81
CA GLY A 42 -3.97 -8.23 -6.78
C GLY A 42 -5.03 -7.81 -7.78
N LYS A 43 -5.97 -8.70 -8.09
CA LYS A 43 -7.04 -8.39 -9.04
C LYS A 43 -8.00 -7.36 -8.45
N GLU A 44 -8.38 -7.52 -7.18
CA GLU A 44 -9.21 -6.54 -6.49
C GLU A 44 -8.51 -5.20 -6.40
N ALA A 45 -7.23 -5.22 -6.03
CA ALA A 45 -6.45 -4.00 -5.92
C ALA A 45 -6.37 -3.27 -7.26
N TYR A 46 -6.17 -4.01 -8.34
CA TYR A 46 -6.13 -3.42 -9.67
C TYR A 46 -7.45 -2.73 -10.02
N LYS A 47 -8.56 -3.37 -9.71
CA LYS A 47 -9.88 -2.78 -9.96
C LYS A 47 -10.07 -1.49 -9.17
N VAL A 48 -9.62 -1.46 -7.92
CA VAL A 48 -9.72 -0.26 -7.10
C VAL A 48 -8.87 0.86 -7.71
N LEU A 49 -7.65 0.54 -8.15
CA LEU A 49 -6.79 1.53 -8.78
C LEU A 49 -7.40 2.09 -10.07
N GLN A 50 -8.14 1.27 -10.79
CA GLN A 50 -8.80 1.71 -12.03
C GLN A 50 -10.02 2.58 -11.79
N SER A 51 -10.58 2.55 -10.58
CA SER A 51 -11.82 3.25 -10.27
C SER A 51 -11.70 4.78 -10.31
N GLY A 52 -10.48 5.31 -10.29
CA GLY A 52 -10.28 6.74 -10.28
C GLY A 52 -10.29 7.37 -8.90
N GLU A 53 -10.46 6.56 -7.86
CA GLU A 53 -10.46 7.06 -6.49
C GLU A 53 -9.05 7.52 -6.10
N PRO A 54 -8.92 8.68 -5.45
CA PRO A 54 -7.61 9.13 -5.01
C PRO A 54 -7.16 8.45 -3.72
N PHE A 55 -5.85 8.23 -3.59
CA PHE A 55 -5.26 7.61 -2.41
C PHE A 55 -4.02 8.38 -1.97
N ALA A 56 -3.81 8.41 -0.64
CA ALA A 56 -2.59 9.00 -0.07
C ALA A 56 -1.42 8.03 -0.19
N ALA A 57 -1.69 6.73 -0.18
CA ALA A 57 -0.66 5.71 -0.23
C ALA A 57 -1.29 4.35 -0.54
N ALA A 58 -0.42 3.38 -0.81
CA ALA A 58 -0.84 1.99 -0.95
C ALA A 58 0.14 1.10 -0.20
N ILE A 59 -0.37 0.00 0.35
CA ILE A 59 0.42 -1.01 1.04
C ILE A 59 0.05 -2.35 0.43
N PHE A 60 1.00 -2.99 -0.26
CA PHE A 60 0.74 -4.23 -0.98
C PHE A 60 1.64 -5.36 -0.50
N ASP A 61 1.06 -6.55 -0.36
CA ASP A 61 1.87 -7.76 -0.28
C ASP A 61 2.53 -7.97 -1.64
N VAL A 62 3.78 -8.39 -1.65
CA VAL A 62 4.48 -8.67 -2.91
C VAL A 62 3.87 -9.87 -3.62
N VAL A 63 3.60 -10.94 -2.85
CA VAL A 63 3.13 -12.21 -3.42
C VAL A 63 1.65 -12.37 -3.18
N MET A 64 0.87 -12.20 -4.25
CA MET A 64 -0.59 -12.34 -4.20
C MET A 64 -1.08 -13.10 -5.42
N PRO A 65 -2.25 -13.75 -5.32
CA PRO A 65 -2.86 -14.37 -6.48
C PRO A 65 -3.20 -13.35 -7.56
N TYR A 66 -3.16 -13.78 -8.79
CA TYR A 66 -3.54 -13.05 -10.02
C TYR A 66 -2.54 -11.98 -10.42
N ILE A 67 -2.37 -10.94 -9.62
CA ILE A 67 -1.45 -9.85 -9.91
C ILE A 67 -0.59 -9.63 -8.68
N GLN A 68 0.72 -9.69 -8.85
CA GLN A 68 1.64 -9.49 -7.73
C GLN A 68 1.80 -8.01 -7.42
N GLY A 69 2.25 -7.73 -6.18
CA GLY A 69 2.43 -6.36 -5.74
C GLY A 69 3.36 -5.56 -6.64
N THR A 70 4.46 -6.16 -7.10
CA THR A 70 5.38 -5.47 -8.00
C THR A 70 4.74 -5.09 -9.33
N GLU A 71 3.84 -5.93 -9.83
CA GLU A 71 3.10 -5.63 -11.05
C GLU A 71 2.15 -4.44 -10.84
N LEU A 72 1.51 -4.38 -9.68
CA LEU A 72 0.64 -3.26 -9.34
C LEU A 72 1.44 -1.95 -9.29
N VAL A 73 2.62 -1.99 -8.68
CA VAL A 73 3.47 -0.80 -8.59
C VAL A 73 3.88 -0.33 -9.98
N ARG A 74 4.27 -1.27 -10.85
CA ARG A 74 4.64 -0.90 -12.22
C ARG A 74 3.47 -0.28 -12.97
N TYR A 75 2.28 -0.84 -12.80
CA TYR A 75 1.07 -0.25 -13.38
C TYR A 75 0.88 1.18 -12.87
N MET A 76 1.02 1.39 -11.57
CA MET A 76 0.86 2.72 -10.98
C MET A 76 1.88 3.71 -11.53
N GLN A 77 3.13 3.25 -11.73
CA GLN A 77 4.17 4.11 -12.29
C GLN A 77 3.89 4.50 -13.74
N SER A 78 3.09 3.71 -14.46
CA SER A 78 2.77 4.00 -15.84
C SER A 78 1.58 4.94 -16.01
N GLU A 79 0.89 5.28 -14.91
CA GLU A 79 -0.31 6.10 -14.95
C GLU A 79 -0.08 7.43 -14.25
N LYS A 80 -0.31 8.52 -14.95
CA LYS A 80 -0.06 9.87 -14.39
C LYS A 80 -0.78 10.11 -13.07
N ARG A 81 -2.02 9.68 -12.96
CA ARG A 81 -2.79 9.93 -11.75
C ARG A 81 -2.38 9.04 -10.57
N LEU A 82 -1.59 8.01 -10.81
CA LEU A 82 -1.18 7.06 -9.78
C LEU A 82 0.31 7.11 -9.45
N MET A 83 1.13 7.63 -10.34
CA MET A 83 2.58 7.49 -10.23
C MET A 83 3.20 8.21 -9.03
N ARG A 84 2.48 9.14 -8.42
CA ARG A 84 2.98 9.86 -7.25
C ARG A 84 2.53 9.28 -5.94
N ILE A 85 1.66 8.27 -5.97
CA ILE A 85 1.18 7.64 -4.75
C ILE A 85 2.31 6.76 -4.20
N PRO A 86 2.78 7.02 -2.96
CA PRO A 86 3.83 6.19 -2.38
C PRO A 86 3.30 4.79 -2.07
N VAL A 87 4.11 3.78 -2.34
CA VAL A 87 3.75 2.39 -2.11
C VAL A 87 4.73 1.75 -1.14
N ILE A 88 4.21 1.14 -0.09
CA ILE A 88 4.97 0.32 0.83
C ILE A 88 4.68 -1.14 0.48
N MET A 89 5.74 -1.91 0.26
CA MET A 89 5.59 -3.33 -0.04
C MET A 89 5.85 -4.14 1.22
N MET A 90 5.16 -5.26 1.39
CA MET A 90 5.37 -6.16 2.52
C MET A 90 5.36 -7.61 2.04
N THR A 91 6.10 -8.49 2.70
CA THR A 91 6.06 -9.91 2.39
C THR A 91 6.67 -10.75 3.50
N ALA A 92 6.18 -11.98 3.63
CA ALA A 92 6.77 -12.99 4.52
C ALA A 92 7.93 -13.71 3.86
N GLU A 93 8.12 -13.54 2.55
CA GLU A 93 9.17 -14.23 1.81
C GLU A 93 10.54 -13.70 2.19
N GLN A 94 11.44 -14.62 2.52
CA GLN A 94 12.83 -14.28 2.91
C GLN A 94 13.71 -14.32 1.66
N ASN A 95 13.56 -13.33 0.80
CA ASN A 95 14.28 -13.30 -0.46
C ASN A 95 14.69 -11.87 -0.77
N SER A 96 16.00 -11.62 -0.74
CA SER A 96 16.53 -10.27 -0.96
C SER A 96 16.18 -9.72 -2.35
N ARG A 97 15.94 -10.61 -3.32
CA ARG A 97 15.53 -10.18 -4.65
C ARG A 97 14.16 -9.50 -4.63
N LEU A 98 13.26 -9.93 -3.74
CA LEU A 98 11.94 -9.31 -3.65
C LEU A 98 12.03 -7.85 -3.22
N SER A 99 12.92 -7.52 -2.28
CA SER A 99 13.07 -6.13 -1.87
C SER A 99 13.69 -5.32 -3.00
N SER A 100 14.72 -5.84 -3.67
CA SER A 100 15.34 -5.16 -4.81
C SER A 100 14.33 -4.93 -5.93
N ASP A 101 13.54 -5.95 -6.26
CA ASP A 101 12.53 -5.85 -7.32
C ASP A 101 11.45 -4.85 -6.96
N SER A 102 11.07 -4.79 -5.67
CA SER A 102 10.06 -3.85 -5.19
C SER A 102 10.52 -2.41 -5.37
N PHE A 103 11.76 -2.12 -4.97
CA PHE A 103 12.32 -0.78 -5.15
C PHE A 103 12.52 -0.45 -6.62
N ALA A 104 12.99 -1.41 -7.41
CA ALA A 104 13.16 -1.21 -8.85
C ALA A 104 11.83 -0.93 -9.54
N ALA A 105 10.73 -1.51 -9.04
CA ALA A 105 9.40 -1.25 -9.60
C ALA A 105 8.86 0.12 -9.20
N GLY A 106 9.38 0.71 -8.11
CA GLY A 106 8.97 2.05 -7.70
C GLY A 106 8.45 2.17 -6.27
N ALA A 107 8.54 1.10 -5.47
CA ALA A 107 8.12 1.17 -4.07
C ALA A 107 9.05 2.10 -3.29
N VAL A 108 8.50 2.81 -2.30
CA VAL A 108 9.31 3.71 -1.48
C VAL A 108 9.84 3.02 -0.24
N ALA A 109 9.24 1.92 0.17
CA ALA A 109 9.65 1.18 1.37
C ALA A 109 9.27 -0.28 1.25
N PHE A 110 9.96 -1.10 2.02
CA PHE A 110 9.75 -2.54 2.05
C PHE A 110 9.71 -3.01 3.50
N LEU A 111 8.65 -3.70 3.88
CA LEU A 111 8.42 -4.12 5.26
C LEU A 111 8.34 -5.64 5.34
N PRO A 112 9.38 -6.32 5.84
CA PRO A 112 9.32 -7.78 6.01
C PRO A 112 8.32 -8.19 7.07
N LYS A 113 7.60 -9.25 6.84
CA LYS A 113 6.73 -9.87 7.84
C LYS A 113 7.53 -10.90 8.63
N PRO A 114 7.26 -11.08 9.91
CA PRO A 114 6.32 -10.32 10.73
C PRO A 114 6.90 -8.95 11.10
N PHE A 115 6.04 -7.97 11.19
CA PHE A 115 6.46 -6.62 11.59
C PHE A 115 5.70 -6.20 12.84
N THR A 116 6.24 -5.21 13.54
CA THR A 116 5.58 -4.65 14.72
C THR A 116 4.70 -3.47 14.31
N ASN A 117 3.76 -3.13 15.18
CA ASN A 117 2.94 -1.93 14.99
C ASN A 117 3.83 -0.70 14.80
N ALA A 118 4.87 -0.60 15.64
CA ALA A 118 5.77 0.55 15.60
C ALA A 118 6.49 0.65 14.25
N GLN A 119 6.89 -0.46 13.67
CA GLN A 119 7.57 -0.45 12.37
C GLN A 119 6.67 0.09 11.27
N LEU A 120 5.41 -0.37 11.22
CA LEU A 120 4.49 0.13 10.21
C LEU A 120 4.14 1.60 10.47
N GLN A 121 3.90 1.96 11.73
CA GLN A 121 3.63 3.35 12.10
C GLN A 121 4.77 4.27 11.68
N THR A 122 5.99 3.86 11.91
CA THR A 122 7.16 4.65 11.52
C THR A 122 7.20 4.85 10.01
N MET A 123 6.94 3.79 9.24
CA MET A 123 6.92 3.91 7.79
C MET A 123 5.84 4.85 7.29
N LEU A 124 4.64 4.77 7.90
CA LEU A 124 3.57 5.67 7.53
C LEU A 124 3.98 7.12 7.75
N ARG A 125 4.61 7.41 8.88
CA ARG A 125 5.03 8.76 9.21
C ARG A 125 6.17 9.27 8.34
N MET A 126 7.07 8.37 7.94
CA MET A 126 8.22 8.74 7.12
C MET A 126 7.86 8.97 5.67
N PHE A 127 6.98 8.15 5.12
CA PHE A 127 6.76 8.14 3.67
C PHE A 127 5.44 8.72 3.23
N ILE A 128 4.50 8.92 4.15
CA ILE A 128 3.19 9.44 3.79
C ILE A 128 2.95 10.74 4.50
N ARG A 129 2.70 11.79 3.71
CA ARG A 129 2.43 13.09 4.29
C ARG A 129 0.99 13.22 4.68
N GLN A 130 0.80 13.74 5.88
CA GLN A 130 -0.51 14.20 6.29
C GLN A 130 -0.51 15.71 6.15
N SER A 131 -1.56 16.24 5.58
CA SER A 131 -1.68 17.70 5.51
C SER A 131 -2.39 18.25 6.69
#